data_0c3bcbbbc1d0a686dfc5d77766385b39
#
_entry.id   0c3bcbbbc1d0a686dfc5d77766385b39
#
_cell.length_a   1.000
_cell.length_b   1.000
_cell.length_c   1.000
_cell.angle_alpha   90.00
_cell.angle_beta   90.00
_cell.angle_gamma   90.00
#
_symmetry.space_group_name_H-M   'P 1'
#
loop_
_entity.id
_entity.type
_entity.pdbx_description
1 polymer ?
#
loop_
_entity_poly.entity_id
_entity_poly.type
_entity_poly.pdbx_seq_one_letter_code
_entity_poly.pdbx_strand_id
1 'polypeptide(L)'
;MTKNGSFKKVVRRHAQETGQRYTEALTDLEGLTDRIYHEPDADRLLVHLRDRYGIDAVAATKLSVHKTYVFRIDRNDGDPWIARAFPPARPRSGVEGDAAILRFLEQHDYPAERLAIDDAVSDFDGSAVLVTEYFDNTPLPDGKRFEIMGDLLGRLHALPFDETVSRPGGASGEDPRRMGAPRQDLLAGLAFLDAVDTKIGPADRERFEQLLDQVRAADDGDGLPEGLLHGNLLHAPDHAVVSKDGPVVVNWKASGRGPRLADLAYLLWGTGDWSPSRRTNEERVEAVVSAYRRHVELTSEELDRLEGVMCIRPLYLVCIGYRRDLLNGVPFDEWGFIEPPEYFTSTAAATRAAFGR
;
A
#
# COMPACT_ATOMS: atom_id res chain seq x y z
N MET A 1 -37.81 -0.82 3.77
CA MET A 1 -36.95 -0.85 4.96
C MET A 1 -35.53 -0.46 4.51
N THR A 2 -35.01 0.61 5.03
CA THR A 2 -33.79 1.28 4.53
C THR A 2 -32.52 0.44 4.79
N LYS A 3 -31.87 -0.02 3.73
CA LYS A 3 -30.56 -0.73 3.71
C LYS A 3 -29.39 0.01 4.41
N ASN A 4 -29.64 1.15 5.07
CA ASN A 4 -28.60 2.06 5.56
C ASN A 4 -28.52 2.25 7.08
N GLY A 5 -29.30 1.55 7.88
CA GLY A 5 -29.35 1.81 9.34
C GLY A 5 -28.09 1.36 10.09
N SER A 6 -27.54 0.21 9.73
CA SER A 6 -26.32 -0.34 10.35
C SER A 6 -25.07 0.43 9.93
N PHE A 7 -24.93 0.77 8.65
CA PHE A 7 -23.81 1.54 8.15
C PHE A 7 -23.72 2.95 8.77
N LYS A 8 -24.87 3.62 8.96
CA LYS A 8 -24.90 4.92 9.67
C LYS A 8 -24.41 4.84 11.12
N LYS A 9 -24.66 3.72 11.80
CA LYS A 9 -24.13 3.51 13.16
C LYS A 9 -22.62 3.35 13.16
N VAL A 10 -22.07 2.60 12.20
CA VAL A 10 -20.63 2.41 12.02
C VAL A 10 -19.95 3.74 11.73
N VAL A 11 -20.50 4.54 10.80
CA VAL A 11 -19.99 5.89 10.49
C VAL A 11 -19.96 6.79 11.73
N ARG A 12 -21.03 6.78 12.54
CA ARG A 12 -21.09 7.60 13.77
C ARG A 12 -20.05 7.16 14.79
N ARG A 13 -19.85 5.85 14.96
CA ARG A 13 -18.85 5.32 15.88
C ARG A 13 -17.46 5.67 15.40
N HIS A 14 -17.14 5.44 14.13
CA HIS A 14 -15.87 5.82 13.54
C HIS A 14 -15.57 7.32 13.70
N ALA A 15 -16.56 8.17 13.45
CA ALA A 15 -16.46 9.61 13.69
C ALA A 15 -16.16 9.96 15.16
N GLN A 16 -16.74 9.24 16.12
CA GLN A 16 -16.48 9.43 17.56
C GLN A 16 -15.08 8.96 17.96
N GLU A 17 -14.64 7.81 17.46
CA GLU A 17 -13.34 7.22 17.77
C GLU A 17 -12.17 7.99 17.16
N THR A 18 -12.37 8.58 15.95
CA THR A 18 -11.35 9.34 15.23
C THR A 18 -11.39 10.85 15.46
N GLY A 19 -12.44 11.35 16.13
CA GLY A 19 -12.67 12.80 16.29
C GLY A 19 -13.08 13.53 15.01
N GLN A 20 -13.38 12.79 13.95
CA GLN A 20 -13.77 13.32 12.62
C GLN A 20 -15.24 13.79 12.63
N ARG A 21 -15.58 14.66 11.66
CA ARG A 21 -16.98 14.96 11.38
C ARG A 21 -17.65 13.76 10.73
N TYR A 22 -18.95 13.60 10.93
CA TYR A 22 -19.72 12.50 10.33
C TYR A 22 -19.53 12.37 8.81
N THR A 23 -19.43 13.50 8.10
CA THR A 23 -19.22 13.52 6.65
C THR A 23 -17.83 13.03 6.24
N GLU A 24 -16.82 13.32 7.02
CA GLU A 24 -15.44 12.85 6.83
C GLU A 24 -15.38 11.35 7.09
N ALA A 25 -15.88 10.89 8.23
CA ALA A 25 -16.00 9.48 8.57
C ALA A 25 -16.87 8.68 7.57
N LEU A 26 -17.92 9.31 7.02
CA LEU A 26 -18.72 8.73 5.95
C LEU A 26 -17.92 8.58 4.67
N THR A 27 -17.16 9.61 4.28
CA THR A 27 -16.30 9.59 3.10
C THR A 27 -15.20 8.55 3.26
N ASP A 28 -14.59 8.45 4.44
CA ASP A 28 -13.58 7.44 4.76
C ASP A 28 -14.16 6.02 4.62
N LEU A 29 -15.30 5.76 5.21
CA LEU A 29 -15.93 4.44 5.16
C LEU A 29 -16.61 4.16 3.80
N GLU A 30 -17.12 5.16 3.09
CA GLU A 30 -17.64 5.03 1.71
C GLU A 30 -16.50 4.92 0.69
N GLY A 31 -15.36 5.57 0.92
CA GLY A 31 -14.15 5.40 0.13
C GLY A 31 -13.58 3.99 0.22
N LEU A 32 -13.86 3.28 1.31
CA LEU A 32 -13.58 1.84 1.49
C LEU A 32 -14.54 0.93 0.69
N THR A 33 -15.69 1.43 0.23
CA THR A 33 -16.49 0.71 -0.76
C THR A 33 -15.82 0.89 -2.12
N ASP A 34 -15.59 -0.21 -2.84
CA ASP A 34 -15.12 -0.20 -4.24
C ASP A 34 -16.13 0.55 -5.13
N ARG A 35 -16.28 1.85 -4.92
CA ARG A 35 -16.95 2.70 -5.90
C ARG A 35 -16.00 2.72 -7.09
N ILE A 36 -16.39 2.04 -8.15
CA ILE A 36 -15.83 2.22 -9.48
C ILE A 36 -16.07 3.70 -9.79
N TYR A 37 -15.05 4.53 -9.63
CA TYR A 37 -15.12 5.89 -10.17
C TYR A 37 -15.00 5.80 -11.69
N HIS A 38 -15.63 6.73 -12.37
CA HIS A 38 -15.65 6.71 -13.83
C HIS A 38 -14.22 6.79 -14.36
N GLU A 39 -13.93 5.91 -15.32
CA GLU A 39 -12.68 5.98 -16.07
C GLU A 39 -12.54 7.36 -16.69
N PRO A 40 -11.39 8.04 -16.50
CA PRO A 40 -11.11 9.27 -17.19
C PRO A 40 -11.21 9.09 -18.70
N ASP A 41 -11.89 10.04 -19.37
CA ASP A 41 -11.91 10.09 -20.83
C ASP A 41 -10.49 10.41 -21.32
N ALA A 42 -9.90 9.50 -22.09
CA ALA A 42 -8.52 9.59 -22.53
C ALA A 42 -8.26 10.83 -23.41
N ASP A 43 -9.21 11.18 -24.30
CA ASP A 43 -9.06 12.33 -25.21
C ASP A 43 -9.14 13.65 -24.41
N ARG A 44 -10.06 13.74 -23.46
CA ARG A 44 -10.15 14.89 -22.56
C ARG A 44 -8.94 15.01 -21.66
N LEU A 45 -8.41 13.89 -21.17
CA LEU A 45 -7.17 13.87 -20.38
C LEU A 45 -5.99 14.40 -21.21
N LEU A 46 -5.87 14.00 -22.47
CA LEU A 46 -4.83 14.55 -23.37
C LEU A 46 -4.96 16.05 -23.55
N VAL A 47 -6.17 16.56 -23.79
CA VAL A 47 -6.42 18.02 -23.90
C VAL A 47 -6.00 18.71 -22.60
N HIS A 48 -6.42 18.18 -21.45
CA HIS A 48 -6.04 18.72 -20.14
C HIS A 48 -4.52 18.79 -19.96
N LEU A 49 -3.80 17.71 -20.28
CA LEU A 49 -2.34 17.66 -20.12
C LEU A 49 -1.60 18.64 -21.05
N ARG A 50 -2.08 18.79 -22.30
CA ARG A 50 -1.57 19.79 -23.23
C ARG A 50 -1.75 21.22 -22.69
N ASP A 51 -2.96 21.54 -22.26
CA ASP A 51 -3.30 22.89 -21.76
C ASP A 51 -2.57 23.21 -20.45
N ARG A 52 -2.47 22.22 -19.56
CA ARG A 52 -1.88 22.40 -18.23
C ARG A 52 -0.36 22.46 -18.23
N TYR A 53 0.29 21.65 -19.06
CA TYR A 53 1.74 21.47 -19.04
C TYR A 53 2.44 21.96 -20.31
N GLY A 54 1.70 22.38 -21.33
CA GLY A 54 2.26 22.87 -22.59
C GLY A 54 2.99 21.79 -23.41
N ILE A 55 2.66 20.51 -23.20
CA ILE A 55 3.29 19.38 -23.88
C ILE A 55 2.55 19.00 -25.17
N ASP A 56 3.26 18.43 -26.14
CA ASP A 56 2.65 17.87 -27.36
C ASP A 56 2.26 16.39 -27.15
N ALA A 57 1.30 16.16 -26.24
CA ALA A 57 0.77 14.83 -25.96
C ALA A 57 -0.10 14.34 -27.12
N VAL A 58 0.17 13.13 -27.66
CA VAL A 58 -0.48 12.61 -28.86
C VAL A 58 -1.35 11.39 -28.62
N ALA A 59 -1.06 10.58 -27.61
CA ALA A 59 -1.85 9.42 -27.26
C ALA A 59 -1.85 9.14 -25.75
N ALA A 60 -2.97 8.60 -25.24
CA ALA A 60 -3.08 8.08 -23.88
C ALA A 60 -3.45 6.60 -23.94
N THR A 61 -2.52 5.75 -23.53
CA THR A 61 -2.72 4.29 -23.49
C THR A 61 -2.91 3.85 -22.03
N LYS A 62 -4.05 3.26 -21.75
CA LYS A 62 -4.35 2.74 -20.41
C LYS A 62 -3.47 1.53 -20.09
N LEU A 63 -2.75 1.58 -18.97
CA LEU A 63 -1.84 0.52 -18.51
C LEU A 63 -2.45 -0.36 -17.43
N SER A 64 -3.19 0.22 -16.48
CA SER A 64 -3.72 -0.52 -15.32
C SER A 64 -5.01 0.10 -14.79
N VAL A 65 -5.82 -0.74 -14.12
CA VAL A 65 -7.13 -0.39 -13.53
C VAL A 65 -7.21 -0.72 -12.03
N HIS A 66 -6.12 -1.09 -11.37
CA HIS A 66 -6.15 -1.41 -9.95
C HIS A 66 -6.30 -0.16 -9.08
N LYS A 67 -7.55 0.25 -8.79
CA LYS A 67 -7.93 1.35 -7.87
C LYS A 67 -7.38 2.74 -8.23
N THR A 68 -6.65 2.86 -9.32
CA THR A 68 -6.10 4.10 -9.86
C THR A 68 -5.98 3.91 -11.36
N TYR A 69 -6.51 4.83 -12.14
CA TYR A 69 -6.33 4.77 -13.58
C TYR A 69 -4.94 5.28 -13.93
N VAL A 70 -4.17 4.44 -14.61
CA VAL A 70 -2.80 4.74 -15.03
C VAL A 70 -2.74 4.72 -16.54
N PHE A 71 -2.29 5.83 -17.11
CA PHE A 71 -2.13 6.01 -18.54
C PHE A 71 -0.66 6.28 -18.87
N ARG A 72 -0.17 5.64 -19.93
CA ARG A 72 1.02 6.08 -20.62
C ARG A 72 0.61 7.19 -21.57
N ILE A 73 1.32 8.32 -21.53
CA ILE A 73 1.10 9.48 -22.38
C ILE A 73 2.25 9.59 -23.35
N ASP A 74 2.00 9.28 -24.62
CA ASP A 74 2.98 9.45 -25.68
C ASP A 74 3.03 10.91 -26.11
N ARG A 75 4.23 11.44 -26.39
CA ARG A 75 4.52 12.82 -26.70
C ARG A 75 5.42 12.94 -27.93
N ASN A 76 5.22 14.01 -28.77
CA ASN A 76 6.14 14.31 -29.86
C ASN A 76 7.35 15.17 -29.39
N ASP A 77 7.21 15.86 -28.25
CA ASP A 77 8.19 16.83 -27.74
C ASP A 77 9.09 16.25 -26.65
N GLY A 78 9.05 14.94 -26.40
CA GLY A 78 9.91 14.30 -25.40
C GLY A 78 9.52 12.86 -25.09
N ASP A 79 10.17 12.29 -24.07
CA ASP A 79 9.90 10.94 -23.60
C ASP A 79 8.47 10.80 -23.05
N PRO A 80 7.87 9.61 -23.12
CA PRO A 80 6.53 9.37 -22.60
C PRO A 80 6.41 9.68 -21.11
N TRP A 81 5.22 10.05 -20.67
CA TRP A 81 4.88 10.22 -19.25
C TRP A 81 3.93 9.13 -18.77
N ILE A 82 3.84 8.98 -17.44
CA ILE A 82 2.74 8.31 -16.76
C ILE A 82 1.81 9.38 -16.19
N ALA A 83 0.51 9.28 -16.48
CA ALA A 83 -0.53 10.03 -15.80
C ALA A 83 -1.35 9.09 -14.91
N ARG A 84 -1.36 9.36 -13.59
CA ARG A 84 -2.18 8.63 -12.63
C ARG A 84 -3.35 9.49 -12.20
N ALA A 85 -4.56 9.09 -12.59
CA ALA A 85 -5.79 9.72 -12.12
C ALA A 85 -6.27 8.96 -10.86
N PHE A 86 -6.32 9.66 -9.74
CA PHE A 86 -6.73 9.09 -8.46
C PHE A 86 -8.26 9.16 -8.29
N PRO A 87 -8.84 8.30 -7.44
CA PRO A 87 -10.26 8.40 -7.11
C PRO A 87 -10.61 9.79 -6.59
N PRO A 88 -11.81 10.33 -6.90
CA PRO A 88 -12.28 11.63 -6.37
C PRO A 88 -12.30 11.71 -4.83
N ALA A 89 -12.38 10.56 -4.15
CA ALA A 89 -12.30 10.49 -2.69
C ALA A 89 -10.90 10.78 -2.14
N ARG A 90 -9.85 10.73 -2.98
CA ARG A 90 -8.51 11.10 -2.57
C ARG A 90 -8.28 12.58 -2.81
N PRO A 91 -8.09 13.37 -1.75
CA PRO A 91 -7.90 14.80 -1.90
C PRO A 91 -6.60 15.12 -2.64
N ARG A 92 -6.59 16.26 -3.33
CA ARG A 92 -5.41 16.77 -4.03
C ARG A 92 -4.18 16.86 -3.11
N SER A 93 -4.37 17.29 -1.86
CA SER A 93 -3.28 17.37 -0.87
C SER A 93 -2.58 16.03 -0.63
N GLY A 94 -3.31 14.92 -0.65
CA GLY A 94 -2.74 13.59 -0.56
C GLY A 94 -1.85 13.24 -1.76
N VAL A 95 -2.22 13.69 -2.97
CA VAL A 95 -1.42 13.49 -4.20
C VAL A 95 -0.21 14.43 -4.24
N GLU A 96 -0.37 15.67 -3.75
CA GLU A 96 0.75 16.60 -3.54
C GLU A 96 1.77 16.04 -2.53
N GLY A 97 1.29 15.35 -1.49
CA GLY A 97 2.15 14.60 -0.57
C GLY A 97 2.93 13.47 -1.26
N ASP A 98 2.35 12.75 -2.23
CA ASP A 98 3.09 11.78 -3.05
C ASP A 98 4.20 12.47 -3.85
N ALA A 99 3.88 13.59 -4.49
CA ALA A 99 4.86 14.37 -5.24
C ALA A 99 6.00 14.90 -4.34
N ALA A 100 5.69 15.32 -3.10
CA ALA A 100 6.71 15.74 -2.14
C ALA A 100 7.65 14.59 -1.76
N ILE A 101 7.12 13.37 -1.55
CA ILE A 101 7.95 12.18 -1.31
C ILE A 101 8.86 11.87 -2.51
N LEU A 102 8.34 11.94 -3.74
CA LEU A 102 9.16 11.70 -4.93
C LEU A 102 10.30 12.70 -5.07
N ARG A 103 10.07 14.00 -4.77
CA ARG A 103 11.15 15.01 -4.71
C ARG A 103 12.18 14.70 -3.63
N PHE A 104 11.73 14.31 -2.44
CA PHE A 104 12.62 13.90 -1.36
C PHE A 104 13.51 12.73 -1.79
N LEU A 105 12.93 11.69 -2.42
CA LEU A 105 13.67 10.53 -2.91
C LEU A 105 14.68 10.90 -3.99
N GLU A 106 14.33 11.83 -4.87
CA GLU A 106 15.24 12.35 -5.91
C GLU A 106 16.41 13.12 -5.30
N GLN A 107 16.15 14.00 -4.32
CA GLN A 107 17.20 14.74 -3.61
C GLN A 107 18.21 13.85 -2.87
N HIS A 108 17.81 12.62 -2.55
CA HIS A 108 18.67 11.63 -1.88
C HIS A 108 19.19 10.54 -2.81
N ASP A 109 19.10 10.73 -4.12
CA ASP A 109 19.55 9.75 -5.13
C ASP A 109 18.97 8.34 -4.93
N TYR A 110 17.77 8.25 -4.34
CA TYR A 110 17.10 6.97 -4.20
C TYR A 110 16.46 6.56 -5.54
N PRO A 111 16.56 5.28 -5.96
CA PRO A 111 16.03 4.80 -7.23
C PRO A 111 14.49 4.65 -7.19
N ALA A 112 13.81 5.74 -7.28
CA ALA A 112 12.35 5.84 -7.38
C ALA A 112 11.92 6.42 -8.73
N GLU A 113 10.65 6.23 -9.08
CA GLU A 113 10.06 6.99 -10.19
C GLU A 113 10.26 8.49 -9.98
N ARG A 114 10.38 9.23 -11.06
CA ARG A 114 10.64 10.68 -11.05
C ARG A 114 9.38 11.45 -11.45
N LEU A 115 9.22 12.65 -10.90
CA LEU A 115 8.21 13.57 -11.40
C LEU A 115 8.57 13.97 -12.83
N ALA A 116 7.57 14.01 -13.70
CA ALA A 116 7.78 14.43 -15.09
C ALA A 116 8.00 15.93 -15.24
N ILE A 117 7.58 16.70 -14.24
CA ILE A 117 7.72 18.15 -14.16
C ILE A 117 7.58 18.59 -12.69
N ASP A 118 8.11 19.77 -12.33
CA ASP A 118 8.09 20.28 -10.95
C ASP A 118 6.66 20.40 -10.37
N ASP A 119 5.74 21.00 -11.12
CA ASP A 119 4.31 21.10 -10.74
C ASP A 119 3.49 19.94 -11.31
N ALA A 120 3.81 18.73 -10.86
CA ALA A 120 3.34 17.47 -11.43
C ALA A 120 1.90 17.11 -11.06
N VAL A 121 1.22 17.89 -10.21
CA VAL A 121 -0.15 17.58 -9.75
C VAL A 121 -1.16 18.54 -10.35
N SER A 122 -2.23 18.00 -10.90
CA SER A 122 -3.34 18.78 -11.47
C SER A 122 -4.69 18.20 -11.09
N ASP A 123 -5.76 18.97 -11.32
CA ASP A 123 -7.15 18.51 -11.15
C ASP A 123 -7.77 18.27 -12.52
N PHE A 124 -8.35 17.09 -12.70
CA PHE A 124 -9.06 16.69 -13.91
C PHE A 124 -10.36 15.97 -13.55
N ASP A 125 -11.50 16.53 -13.97
CA ASP A 125 -12.85 15.96 -13.75
C ASP A 125 -13.13 15.56 -12.28
N GLY A 126 -12.68 16.37 -11.32
CA GLY A 126 -12.84 16.12 -9.89
C GLY A 126 -11.89 15.06 -9.32
N SER A 127 -10.92 14.62 -10.11
CA SER A 127 -9.84 13.71 -9.70
C SER A 127 -8.51 14.44 -9.70
N ALA A 128 -7.65 14.17 -8.72
CA ALA A 128 -6.27 14.62 -8.81
C ALA A 128 -5.49 13.71 -9.75
N VAL A 129 -4.63 14.31 -10.58
CA VAL A 129 -3.75 13.62 -11.53
C VAL A 129 -2.30 13.94 -11.17
N LEU A 130 -1.47 12.89 -11.05
CA LEU A 130 -0.03 13.00 -10.88
C LEU A 130 0.66 12.54 -12.17
N VAL A 131 1.61 13.33 -12.66
CA VAL A 131 2.44 12.95 -13.81
C VAL A 131 3.86 12.62 -13.38
N THR A 132 4.35 11.46 -13.85
CA THR A 132 5.73 10.98 -13.61
C THR A 132 6.36 10.56 -14.94
N GLU A 133 7.68 10.43 -14.96
CA GLU A 133 8.39 9.83 -16.09
C GLU A 133 7.91 8.40 -16.33
N TYR A 134 7.93 8.00 -17.60
CA TYR A 134 7.64 6.61 -17.97
C TYR A 134 8.90 5.77 -17.89
N PHE A 135 8.79 4.61 -17.25
CA PHE A 135 9.79 3.54 -17.30
C PHE A 135 9.21 2.32 -18.01
N ASP A 136 10.01 1.64 -18.79
CA ASP A 136 9.63 0.34 -19.32
C ASP A 136 9.37 -0.62 -18.16
N ASN A 137 8.20 -1.24 -18.15
CA ASN A 137 7.79 -2.13 -17.07
C ASN A 137 8.43 -3.53 -17.24
N THR A 138 9.77 -3.57 -17.14
CA THR A 138 10.53 -4.82 -17.19
C THR A 138 10.60 -5.41 -15.79
N PRO A 139 10.09 -6.64 -15.58
CA PRO A 139 10.12 -7.28 -14.27
C PRO A 139 11.55 -7.48 -13.75
N LEU A 140 11.71 -7.45 -12.43
CA LEU A 140 12.96 -7.87 -11.80
C LEU A 140 13.28 -9.33 -12.14
N PRO A 141 14.58 -9.68 -12.32
CA PRO A 141 15.00 -11.06 -12.57
C PRO A 141 14.57 -11.99 -11.43
N ASP A 142 13.84 -13.07 -11.73
CA ASP A 142 13.26 -13.96 -10.72
C ASP A 142 14.29 -14.46 -9.69
N GLY A 143 15.48 -14.89 -10.15
CA GLY A 143 16.52 -15.42 -9.27
C GLY A 143 17.18 -14.39 -8.34
N LYS A 144 17.00 -13.08 -8.57
CA LYS A 144 17.57 -11.98 -7.78
C LYS A 144 16.53 -11.06 -7.16
N ARG A 145 15.26 -11.30 -7.42
CA ARG A 145 14.17 -10.41 -7.02
C ARG A 145 14.22 -10.06 -5.54
N PHE A 146 14.31 -11.04 -4.67
CA PHE A 146 14.28 -10.83 -3.21
C PHE A 146 15.54 -10.13 -2.69
N GLU A 147 16.71 -10.42 -3.26
CA GLU A 147 17.94 -9.70 -2.96
C GLU A 147 17.80 -8.22 -3.35
N ILE A 148 17.35 -7.93 -4.57
CA ILE A 148 17.16 -6.55 -5.06
C ILE A 148 16.13 -5.80 -4.21
N MET A 149 15.00 -6.44 -3.87
CA MET A 149 13.98 -5.80 -3.05
C MET A 149 14.46 -5.54 -1.62
N GLY A 150 15.23 -6.46 -1.04
CA GLY A 150 15.86 -6.27 0.27
C GLY A 150 16.85 -5.10 0.26
N ASP A 151 17.67 -4.98 -0.79
CA ASP A 151 18.61 -3.87 -0.96
C ASP A 151 17.89 -2.52 -1.10
N LEU A 152 16.89 -2.46 -1.99
CA LEU A 152 16.08 -1.24 -2.19
C LEU A 152 15.40 -0.81 -0.89
N LEU A 153 14.81 -1.75 -0.16
CA LEU A 153 14.13 -1.45 1.10
C LEU A 153 15.12 -1.00 2.19
N GLY A 154 16.27 -1.65 2.28
CA GLY A 154 17.33 -1.24 3.21
C GLY A 154 17.84 0.17 2.93
N ARG A 155 18.09 0.50 1.66
CA ARG A 155 18.44 1.86 1.24
C ARG A 155 17.37 2.88 1.58
N LEU A 156 16.08 2.55 1.38
CA LEU A 156 14.95 3.41 1.73
C LEU A 156 14.94 3.73 3.22
N HIS A 157 15.06 2.71 4.06
CA HIS A 157 15.01 2.86 5.52
C HIS A 157 16.28 3.48 6.12
N ALA A 158 17.36 3.55 5.36
CA ALA A 158 18.60 4.25 5.74
C ALA A 158 18.58 5.74 5.39
N LEU A 159 17.57 6.21 4.63
CA LEU A 159 17.45 7.63 4.31
C LEU A 159 17.27 8.47 5.58
N PRO A 160 17.84 9.68 5.64
CA PRO A 160 17.60 10.59 6.75
C PRO A 160 16.11 10.93 6.80
N PHE A 161 15.54 10.78 7.97
CA PHE A 161 14.15 11.07 8.20
C PHE A 161 13.99 12.53 8.61
N ASP A 162 13.25 13.33 7.83
CA ASP A 162 12.99 14.73 8.14
C ASP A 162 11.48 15.07 8.13
N GLU A 163 11.15 16.30 8.53
CA GLU A 163 9.77 16.77 8.64
C GLU A 163 9.06 16.90 7.27
N THR A 164 9.79 16.93 6.15
CA THR A 164 9.20 17.02 4.79
C THR A 164 8.42 15.75 4.43
N VAL A 165 8.70 14.65 5.10
CA VAL A 165 8.02 13.36 4.93
C VAL A 165 7.16 13.04 6.17
N SER A 166 6.57 14.05 6.78
CA SER A 166 5.88 13.94 8.08
C SER A 166 4.53 13.22 8.02
N ARG A 167 3.95 13.02 6.84
CA ARG A 167 2.65 12.33 6.76
C ARG A 167 2.78 10.86 7.18
N PRO A 168 1.82 10.31 7.95
CA PRO A 168 1.80 8.88 8.25
C PRO A 168 1.78 8.05 6.97
N GLY A 169 2.56 6.99 6.93
CA GLY A 169 2.43 5.94 5.93
C GLY A 169 1.05 5.30 6.01
N GLY A 170 0.49 4.90 4.86
CA GLY A 170 -0.82 4.30 4.83
C GLY A 170 -1.97 5.29 4.86
N ALA A 171 -3.09 4.87 5.40
CA ALA A 171 -4.31 5.65 5.40
C ALA A 171 -4.35 6.63 6.57
N SER A 172 -4.05 7.86 6.34
CA SER A 172 -4.44 8.93 7.27
C SER A 172 -5.69 9.59 6.71
N GLY A 173 -6.90 9.24 7.08
CA GLY A 173 -8.11 9.95 6.73
C GLY A 173 -8.29 10.48 5.29
N GLU A 174 -7.19 10.58 4.55
CA GLU A 174 -7.11 11.11 3.19
C GLU A 174 -7.39 10.07 2.09
N ASP A 175 -6.99 8.81 2.32
CA ASP A 175 -7.36 7.66 1.48
C ASP A 175 -7.44 6.40 2.33
N PRO A 176 -8.63 6.00 2.75
CA PRO A 176 -8.82 4.80 3.56
C PRO A 176 -8.41 3.49 2.87
N ARG A 177 -8.04 3.54 1.60
CA ARG A 177 -7.46 2.42 0.85
C ARG A 177 -5.93 2.42 0.85
N ARG A 178 -5.29 3.41 1.48
CA ARG A 178 -3.85 3.39 1.68
C ARG A 178 -3.50 2.30 2.66
N MET A 179 -2.77 1.35 2.18
CA MET A 179 -2.19 0.27 2.96
C MET A 179 -0.78 0.69 3.37
N GLY A 180 -0.35 0.32 4.57
CA GLY A 180 1.05 0.49 4.96
C GLY A 180 1.32 1.09 6.32
N ALA A 181 0.34 1.74 6.96
CA ALA A 181 0.47 2.09 8.38
C ALA A 181 -0.17 0.98 9.22
N PRO A 182 0.60 0.24 10.02
CA PRO A 182 0.11 -0.92 10.77
C PRO A 182 -1.12 -0.60 11.61
N ARG A 183 -1.07 0.45 12.38
CA ARG A 183 -2.20 0.89 13.23
C ARG A 183 -3.45 1.22 12.42
N GLN A 184 -3.29 1.90 11.28
CA GLN A 184 -4.43 2.26 10.44
C GLN A 184 -5.03 1.04 9.75
N ASP A 185 -4.20 0.09 9.33
CA ASP A 185 -4.65 -1.19 8.76
C ASP A 185 -5.47 -1.98 9.79
N LEU A 186 -5.03 -2.05 11.06
CA LEU A 186 -5.77 -2.72 12.13
C LEU A 186 -7.10 -2.02 12.45
N LEU A 187 -7.11 -0.70 12.59
CA LEU A 187 -8.34 0.06 12.83
C LEU A 187 -9.34 -0.09 11.67
N ALA A 188 -8.86 -0.06 10.44
CA ALA A 188 -9.71 -0.30 9.26
C ALA A 188 -10.24 -1.74 9.24
N GLY A 189 -9.40 -2.72 9.58
CA GLY A 189 -9.81 -4.13 9.70
C GLY A 189 -10.94 -4.30 10.72
N LEU A 190 -10.81 -3.74 11.92
CA LEU A 190 -11.85 -3.76 12.95
C LEU A 190 -13.15 -3.11 12.47
N ALA A 191 -13.06 -1.96 11.79
CA ALA A 191 -14.24 -1.28 11.23
C ALA A 191 -14.94 -2.13 10.15
N PHE A 192 -14.17 -2.87 9.34
CA PHE A 192 -14.73 -3.79 8.33
C PHE A 192 -15.46 -4.96 8.97
N LEU A 193 -14.89 -5.59 9.99
CA LEU A 193 -15.51 -6.69 10.71
C LEU A 193 -16.79 -6.23 11.42
N ASP A 194 -16.75 -5.08 12.06
CA ASP A 194 -17.92 -4.49 12.69
C ASP A 194 -19.07 -4.23 11.70
N ALA A 195 -18.75 -3.77 10.50
CA ALA A 195 -19.74 -3.50 9.46
C ALA A 195 -20.49 -4.76 8.98
N VAL A 196 -19.90 -5.95 9.14
CA VAL A 196 -20.47 -7.23 8.68
C VAL A 196 -20.93 -8.14 9.81
N ASP A 197 -20.66 -7.83 11.08
CA ASP A 197 -20.92 -8.69 12.24
C ASP A 197 -22.35 -9.27 12.25
N THR A 198 -23.37 -8.44 11.98
CA THR A 198 -24.76 -8.87 11.97
C THR A 198 -25.14 -9.77 10.78
N LYS A 199 -24.24 -9.96 9.83
CA LYS A 199 -24.45 -10.79 8.64
C LYS A 199 -23.76 -12.15 8.73
N ILE A 200 -22.93 -12.35 9.76
CA ILE A 200 -22.23 -13.60 9.99
C ILE A 200 -23.22 -14.68 10.45
N GLY A 201 -23.30 -15.75 9.66
CA GLY A 201 -24.13 -16.91 10.00
C GLY A 201 -23.56 -17.73 11.15
N PRO A 202 -24.39 -18.62 11.77
CA PRO A 202 -23.92 -19.47 12.87
C PRO A 202 -22.73 -20.37 12.50
N ALA A 203 -22.67 -20.82 11.26
CA ALA A 203 -21.60 -21.70 10.78
C ALA A 203 -20.23 -21.01 10.73
N ASP A 204 -20.19 -19.69 10.53
CA ASP A 204 -18.94 -18.92 10.37
C ASP A 204 -18.61 -18.11 11.62
N ARG A 205 -19.47 -18.09 12.62
CA ARG A 205 -19.36 -17.24 13.82
C ARG A 205 -18.05 -17.46 14.58
N GLU A 206 -17.70 -18.71 14.85
CA GLU A 206 -16.48 -19.05 15.58
C GLU A 206 -15.23 -18.55 14.85
N ARG A 207 -15.15 -18.76 13.53
CA ARG A 207 -14.02 -18.29 12.71
C ARG A 207 -13.94 -16.76 12.67
N PHE A 208 -15.09 -16.09 12.61
CA PHE A 208 -15.17 -14.64 12.64
C PHE A 208 -14.68 -14.06 13.97
N GLU A 209 -15.06 -14.67 15.11
CA GLU A 209 -14.62 -14.25 16.44
C GLU A 209 -13.11 -14.49 16.62
N GLN A 210 -12.59 -15.60 16.13
CA GLN A 210 -11.13 -15.85 16.12
C GLN A 210 -10.38 -14.78 15.32
N LEU A 211 -10.88 -14.39 14.14
CA LEU A 211 -10.29 -13.31 13.35
C LEU A 211 -10.33 -11.97 14.09
N LEU A 212 -11.46 -11.65 14.71
CA LEU A 212 -11.62 -10.43 15.49
C LEU A 212 -10.62 -10.34 16.65
N ASP A 213 -10.40 -11.46 17.36
CA ASP A 213 -9.44 -11.55 18.44
C ASP A 213 -8.00 -11.43 17.92
N GLN A 214 -7.67 -12.04 16.78
CA GLN A 214 -6.37 -11.89 16.15
C GLN A 214 -6.07 -10.44 15.75
N VAL A 215 -7.05 -9.73 15.16
CA VAL A 215 -6.88 -8.32 14.79
C VAL A 215 -6.68 -7.43 16.03
N ARG A 216 -7.38 -7.73 17.13
CA ARG A 216 -7.24 -6.99 18.39
C ARG A 216 -5.91 -7.26 19.11
N ALA A 217 -5.37 -8.46 18.95
CA ALA A 217 -4.11 -8.88 19.56
C ALA A 217 -2.88 -8.55 18.71
N ALA A 218 -3.06 -8.10 17.46
CA ALA A 218 -1.96 -7.81 16.55
C ALA A 218 -1.13 -6.62 17.04
N ASP A 219 0.17 -6.72 16.83
CA ASP A 219 1.15 -5.70 17.23
C ASP A 219 1.22 -4.57 16.18
N ASP A 220 0.76 -3.38 16.50
CA ASP A 220 0.73 -2.23 15.58
C ASP A 220 2.10 -1.57 15.35
N GLY A 221 3.15 -2.07 15.98
CA GLY A 221 4.51 -1.54 15.84
C GLY A 221 4.73 -0.20 16.55
N ASP A 222 3.81 0.25 17.41
CA ASP A 222 3.97 1.51 18.15
C ASP A 222 5.24 1.52 18.99
N GLY A 223 5.98 2.64 18.95
CA GLY A 223 7.26 2.80 19.64
C GLY A 223 8.47 2.18 18.97
N LEU A 224 8.31 1.43 17.87
CA LEU A 224 9.44 0.92 17.09
C LEU A 224 10.12 2.04 16.28
N PRO A 225 11.41 1.85 15.88
CA PRO A 225 12.11 2.79 15.01
C PRO A 225 11.33 3.09 13.73
N GLU A 226 11.14 4.38 13.45
CA GLU A 226 10.42 4.85 12.28
C GLU A 226 11.34 5.14 11.11
N GLY A 227 10.77 5.18 9.90
CA GLY A 227 11.43 5.57 8.66
C GLY A 227 10.40 5.96 7.61
N LEU A 228 10.89 6.26 6.40
CA LEU A 228 10.05 6.40 5.23
C LEU A 228 9.64 5.01 4.76
N LEU A 229 8.35 4.73 4.77
CA LEU A 229 7.76 3.50 4.26
C LEU A 229 7.36 3.67 2.80
N HIS A 230 7.53 2.63 2.00
CA HIS A 230 6.83 2.49 0.73
C HIS A 230 5.37 2.08 0.94
N GLY A 231 5.12 1.26 1.97
CA GLY A 231 3.81 0.80 2.41
C GLY A 231 3.18 -0.30 1.55
N ASN A 232 3.83 -0.72 0.46
CA ASN A 232 3.30 -1.76 -0.43
C ASN A 232 4.37 -2.50 -1.24
N LEU A 233 5.62 -2.58 -0.76
CA LEU A 233 6.73 -3.22 -1.49
C LEU A 233 6.68 -4.76 -1.29
N LEU A 234 5.66 -5.42 -1.80
CA LEU A 234 5.52 -6.87 -1.72
C LEU A 234 5.72 -7.56 -3.06
N HIS A 235 5.16 -7.00 -4.10
CA HIS A 235 5.07 -7.62 -5.41
C HIS A 235 5.89 -6.86 -6.45
N ALA A 236 7.04 -7.40 -6.83
CA ALA A 236 7.51 -7.18 -8.19
C ALA A 236 6.60 -8.05 -9.12
N PRO A 237 6.17 -7.60 -10.30
CA PRO A 237 6.66 -6.44 -11.02
C PRO A 237 5.94 -5.12 -10.71
N ASP A 238 4.93 -5.11 -9.83
CA ASP A 238 4.03 -3.96 -9.73
C ASP A 238 4.65 -2.77 -8.99
N HIS A 239 5.68 -2.98 -8.15
CA HIS A 239 6.27 -1.95 -7.30
C HIS A 239 7.78 -1.77 -7.45
N ALA A 240 8.47 -2.70 -8.12
CA ALA A 240 9.87 -2.55 -8.49
C ALA A 240 10.10 -3.11 -9.89
N VAL A 241 10.68 -2.30 -10.76
CA VAL A 241 10.92 -2.60 -12.18
C VAL A 241 12.38 -2.34 -12.53
N VAL A 242 12.84 -2.88 -13.65
CA VAL A 242 14.17 -2.57 -14.18
C VAL A 242 14.06 -1.46 -15.20
N SER A 243 14.72 -0.33 -14.95
CA SER A 243 14.95 0.72 -15.93
C SER A 243 16.31 0.55 -16.63
N LYS A 244 16.62 1.45 -17.57
CA LYS A 244 17.96 1.51 -18.22
C LYS A 244 19.10 1.72 -17.21
N ASP A 245 18.82 2.38 -16.09
CA ASP A 245 19.79 2.75 -15.06
C ASP A 245 19.78 1.77 -13.86
N GLY A 246 18.99 0.72 -13.93
CA GLY A 246 18.89 -0.31 -12.89
C GLY A 246 17.48 -0.43 -12.28
N PRO A 247 17.35 -1.12 -11.13
CA PRO A 247 16.10 -1.28 -10.46
C PRO A 247 15.54 0.05 -9.95
N VAL A 248 14.22 0.26 -10.14
CA VAL A 248 13.47 1.46 -9.73
C VAL A 248 12.23 1.05 -8.97
N VAL A 249 11.96 1.72 -7.85
CA VAL A 249 10.73 1.55 -7.07
C VAL A 249 9.66 2.52 -7.58
N VAL A 250 8.46 2.00 -7.82
CA VAL A 250 7.31 2.75 -8.37
C VAL A 250 6.08 2.62 -7.48
N ASN A 251 5.08 3.47 -7.71
CA ASN A 251 3.76 3.36 -7.04
C ASN A 251 3.77 3.78 -5.56
N TRP A 252 4.22 4.97 -5.29
CA TRP A 252 4.42 5.56 -3.95
C TRP A 252 3.14 6.06 -3.24
N LYS A 253 1.95 5.69 -3.72
CA LYS A 253 0.67 6.17 -3.17
C LYS A 253 0.39 5.75 -1.72
N ALA A 254 1.06 4.71 -1.21
CA ALA A 254 0.92 4.22 0.17
C ALA A 254 2.06 4.69 1.08
N SER A 255 3.02 5.46 0.55
CA SER A 255 4.23 5.86 1.25
C SER A 255 3.96 6.90 2.34
N GLY A 256 4.83 6.94 3.32
CA GLY A 256 4.81 7.89 4.42
C GLY A 256 5.61 7.42 5.62
N ARG A 257 5.46 8.12 6.75
CA ARG A 257 6.15 7.81 8.01
C ARG A 257 5.51 6.62 8.72
N GLY A 258 6.32 5.74 9.28
CA GLY A 258 5.86 4.66 10.16
C GLY A 258 6.99 3.74 10.62
N PRO A 259 6.65 2.71 11.42
CA PRO A 259 7.61 1.70 11.83
C PRO A 259 8.25 1.01 10.62
N ARG A 260 9.58 1.17 10.44
CA ARG A 260 10.29 0.57 9.30
C ARG A 260 10.13 -0.95 9.24
N LEU A 261 9.94 -1.58 10.38
CA LEU A 261 9.67 -3.01 10.48
C LEU A 261 8.41 -3.44 9.69
N ALA A 262 7.43 -2.57 9.53
CA ALA A 262 6.19 -2.89 8.81
C ALA A 262 6.42 -3.20 7.33
N ASP A 263 7.25 -2.41 6.64
CA ASP A 263 7.60 -2.67 5.25
C ASP A 263 8.45 -3.95 5.09
N LEU A 264 9.42 -4.15 6.00
CA LEU A 264 10.24 -5.37 5.99
C LEU A 264 9.39 -6.60 6.28
N ALA A 265 8.51 -6.54 7.28
CA ALA A 265 7.58 -7.61 7.62
C ALA A 265 6.66 -7.95 6.44
N TYR A 266 6.20 -6.95 5.71
CA TYR A 266 5.38 -7.15 4.52
C TYR A 266 6.16 -7.79 3.37
N LEU A 267 7.41 -7.40 3.16
CA LEU A 267 8.29 -8.04 2.17
C LEU A 267 8.61 -9.50 2.56
N LEU A 268 8.91 -9.77 3.82
CA LEU A 268 9.16 -11.11 4.35
C LEU A 268 7.93 -12.01 4.22
N TRP A 269 6.73 -11.48 4.48
CA TRP A 269 5.49 -12.22 4.21
C TRP A 269 5.38 -12.65 2.75
N GLY A 270 5.88 -11.85 1.80
CA GLY A 270 5.91 -12.18 0.38
C GLY A 270 6.93 -13.26 -0.03
N THR A 271 7.82 -13.70 0.85
CA THR A 271 8.87 -14.68 0.52
C THR A 271 8.34 -16.12 0.44
N GLY A 272 7.24 -16.44 1.11
CA GLY A 272 6.62 -17.75 1.07
C GLY A 272 5.98 -18.10 -0.28
N ASP A 273 5.59 -19.34 -0.42
CA ASP A 273 4.76 -19.77 -1.55
C ASP A 273 3.29 -19.33 -1.37
N TRP A 274 2.60 -19.10 -2.46
CA TRP A 274 1.18 -18.71 -2.45
C TRP A 274 0.30 -19.97 -2.52
N SER A 275 0.31 -20.76 -1.45
CA SER A 275 -0.49 -21.97 -1.33
C SER A 275 -1.26 -21.99 -0.01
N PRO A 276 -2.36 -22.77 0.09
CA PRO A 276 -3.09 -22.92 1.36
C PRO A 276 -2.25 -23.51 2.50
N SER A 277 -1.18 -24.24 2.16
CA SER A 277 -0.21 -24.80 3.12
C SER A 277 1.09 -24.00 3.12
N ARG A 278 0.98 -22.69 3.04
CA ARG A 278 2.11 -21.76 2.90
C ARG A 278 3.26 -22.10 3.83
N ARG A 279 4.46 -22.13 3.26
CA ARG A 279 5.69 -22.46 3.97
C ARG A 279 6.71 -21.34 3.82
N THR A 280 7.53 -21.17 4.84
CA THR A 280 8.69 -20.29 4.79
C THR A 280 9.68 -20.80 3.74
N ASN A 281 10.17 -19.88 2.92
CA ASN A 281 11.27 -20.11 2.01
C ASN A 281 12.53 -19.45 2.59
N GLU A 282 13.35 -20.21 3.29
CA GLU A 282 14.53 -19.72 4.00
C GLU A 282 15.53 -19.03 3.07
N GLU A 283 15.72 -19.53 1.85
CA GLU A 283 16.64 -18.91 0.87
C GLU A 283 16.18 -17.52 0.46
N ARG A 284 14.87 -17.32 0.29
CA ARG A 284 14.31 -16.00 -0.03
C ARG A 284 14.36 -15.06 1.17
N VAL A 285 14.10 -15.56 2.37
CA VAL A 285 14.25 -14.78 3.61
C VAL A 285 15.70 -14.34 3.77
N GLU A 286 16.67 -15.25 3.62
CA GLU A 286 18.10 -14.94 3.67
C GLU A 286 18.50 -13.91 2.62
N ALA A 287 18.01 -14.03 1.38
CA ALA A 287 18.28 -13.08 0.31
C ALA A 287 17.79 -11.65 0.66
N VAL A 288 16.57 -11.53 1.20
CA VAL A 288 16.02 -10.25 1.67
C VAL A 288 16.87 -9.68 2.79
N VAL A 289 17.09 -10.47 3.84
CA VAL A 289 17.75 -10.03 5.07
C VAL A 289 19.22 -9.67 4.81
N SER A 290 19.95 -10.52 4.10
CA SER A 290 21.36 -10.27 3.78
C SER A 290 21.56 -8.99 2.97
N ALA A 291 20.61 -8.67 2.08
CA ALA A 291 20.63 -7.42 1.32
C ALA A 291 20.25 -6.21 2.18
N TYR A 292 19.15 -6.33 2.96
CA TYR A 292 18.64 -5.27 3.82
C TYR A 292 19.65 -4.83 4.89
N ARG A 293 20.26 -5.79 5.61
CA ARG A 293 21.20 -5.52 6.70
C ARG A 293 22.50 -4.84 6.28
N ARG A 294 22.77 -4.73 4.98
CA ARG A 294 23.90 -3.91 4.48
C ARG A 294 23.70 -2.42 4.76
N HIS A 295 22.47 -2.00 4.96
CA HIS A 295 22.06 -0.61 5.12
C HIS A 295 21.47 -0.30 6.50
N VAL A 296 20.77 -1.27 7.09
CA VAL A 296 20.03 -1.07 8.35
C VAL A 296 20.18 -2.30 9.25
N GLU A 297 20.55 -2.06 10.50
CA GLU A 297 20.47 -3.07 11.57
C GLU A 297 19.15 -2.94 12.31
N LEU A 298 18.49 -4.09 12.56
CA LEU A 298 17.31 -4.13 13.40
C LEU A 298 17.70 -4.24 14.87
N THR A 299 16.97 -3.55 15.73
CA THR A 299 17.06 -3.68 17.17
C THR A 299 16.57 -5.05 17.64
N SER A 300 16.92 -5.46 18.85
CA SER A 300 16.37 -6.69 19.45
C SER A 300 14.85 -6.60 19.56
N GLU A 301 14.31 -5.44 19.94
CA GLU A 301 12.87 -5.21 20.05
C GLU A 301 12.15 -5.36 18.70
N GLU A 302 12.72 -4.84 17.60
CA GLU A 302 12.15 -5.06 16.27
C GLU A 302 12.11 -6.55 15.91
N LEU A 303 13.16 -7.30 16.20
CA LEU A 303 13.22 -8.74 15.93
C LEU A 303 12.26 -9.56 16.80
N ASP A 304 12.08 -9.16 18.06
CA ASP A 304 11.14 -9.81 18.98
C ASP A 304 9.68 -9.58 18.56
N ARG A 305 9.36 -8.40 18.04
CA ARG A 305 8.00 -8.00 17.61
C ARG A 305 7.69 -8.32 16.15
N LEU A 306 8.65 -8.83 15.38
CA LEU A 306 8.51 -9.08 13.93
C LEU A 306 7.30 -9.98 13.59
N GLU A 307 7.08 -11.06 14.34
CA GLU A 307 5.97 -11.99 14.12
C GLU A 307 4.61 -11.29 14.21
N GLY A 308 4.42 -10.48 15.25
CA GLY A 308 3.18 -9.72 15.47
C GLY A 308 2.93 -8.69 14.37
N VAL A 309 3.97 -7.93 14.00
CA VAL A 309 3.88 -6.93 12.93
C VAL A 309 3.64 -7.58 11.55
N MET A 310 4.20 -8.77 11.30
CA MET A 310 4.01 -9.50 10.04
C MET A 310 2.56 -9.94 9.82
N CYS A 311 1.81 -10.20 10.88
CA CYS A 311 0.41 -10.62 10.79
C CYS A 311 -0.54 -9.51 10.30
N ILE A 312 -0.18 -8.23 10.45
CA ILE A 312 -1.11 -7.10 10.23
C ILE A 312 -1.67 -7.09 8.83
N ARG A 313 -0.81 -7.12 7.83
CA ARG A 313 -1.25 -7.02 6.44
C ARG A 313 -2.13 -8.19 6.00
N PRO A 314 -1.79 -9.46 6.27
CA PRO A 314 -2.67 -10.59 6.02
C PRO A 314 -4.02 -10.46 6.71
N LEU A 315 -4.05 -10.09 7.99
CA LEU A 315 -5.31 -9.87 8.73
C LEU A 315 -6.17 -8.77 8.08
N TYR A 316 -5.57 -7.66 7.72
CA TYR A 316 -6.26 -6.57 7.02
C TYR A 316 -6.89 -7.04 5.69
N LEU A 317 -6.15 -7.82 4.89
CA LEU A 317 -6.65 -8.37 3.62
C LEU A 317 -7.84 -9.31 3.83
N VAL A 318 -7.77 -10.15 4.88
CA VAL A 318 -8.90 -11.02 5.27
C VAL A 318 -10.12 -10.19 5.67
N CYS A 319 -9.94 -9.14 6.46
CA CYS A 319 -11.03 -8.23 6.85
C CYS A 319 -11.70 -7.55 5.65
N ILE A 320 -10.90 -7.09 4.67
CA ILE A 320 -11.43 -6.57 3.40
C ILE A 320 -12.23 -7.65 2.68
N GLY A 321 -11.73 -8.87 2.60
CA GLY A 321 -12.39 -10.00 1.96
C GLY A 321 -13.77 -10.26 2.55
N TYR A 322 -13.89 -10.41 3.86
CA TYR A 322 -15.17 -10.56 4.55
C TYR A 322 -16.15 -9.43 4.21
N ARG A 323 -15.67 -8.19 4.21
CA ARG A 323 -16.51 -7.06 3.86
C ARG A 323 -16.97 -7.11 2.41
N ARG A 324 -16.09 -7.41 1.47
CA ARG A 324 -16.43 -7.47 0.03
C ARG A 324 -17.44 -8.56 -0.25
N ASP A 325 -17.28 -9.73 0.32
CA ASP A 325 -18.21 -10.84 0.17
C ASP A 325 -19.59 -10.51 0.76
N LEU A 326 -19.64 -10.13 2.01
CA LEU A 326 -20.90 -9.97 2.74
C LEU A 326 -21.66 -8.67 2.42
N LEU A 327 -20.98 -7.62 1.98
CA LEU A 327 -21.62 -6.35 1.61
C LEU A 327 -21.85 -6.20 0.11
N ASN A 328 -20.93 -6.69 -0.71
CA ASN A 328 -20.90 -6.43 -2.14
C ASN A 328 -21.19 -7.69 -2.97
N GLY A 329 -21.25 -8.87 -2.35
CA GLY A 329 -21.44 -10.15 -3.06
C GLY A 329 -20.27 -10.53 -3.96
N VAL A 330 -19.07 -10.04 -3.67
CA VAL A 330 -17.84 -10.43 -4.37
C VAL A 330 -17.24 -11.63 -3.67
N PRO A 331 -17.17 -12.80 -4.31
CA PRO A 331 -16.63 -14.01 -3.67
C PRO A 331 -15.25 -13.79 -3.05
N PHE A 332 -15.03 -14.45 -1.92
CA PHE A 332 -13.83 -14.32 -1.09
C PHE A 332 -12.63 -15.16 -1.60
N ASP A 333 -12.69 -15.69 -2.82
CA ASP A 333 -11.87 -16.81 -3.31
C ASP A 333 -10.38 -16.53 -3.41
N GLU A 334 -9.96 -15.28 -3.59
CA GLU A 334 -8.55 -14.98 -3.93
C GLU A 334 -7.72 -14.39 -2.78
N TRP A 335 -8.36 -13.89 -1.70
CA TRP A 335 -7.67 -13.11 -0.66
C TRP A 335 -7.91 -13.62 0.76
N GLY A 336 -8.64 -14.71 0.92
CA GLY A 336 -9.24 -15.15 2.17
C GLY A 336 -8.49 -16.23 2.91
N PHE A 337 -7.17 -16.37 2.71
CA PHE A 337 -6.39 -17.26 3.56
C PHE A 337 -6.08 -16.56 4.88
N ILE A 338 -6.59 -17.10 5.99
CA ILE A 338 -5.91 -16.89 7.26
C ILE A 338 -4.63 -17.72 7.14
N GLU A 339 -3.49 -17.03 7.06
CA GLU A 339 -2.20 -17.69 7.00
C GLU A 339 -2.04 -18.60 8.21
N PRO A 340 -1.46 -19.79 8.05
CA PRO A 340 -1.15 -20.64 9.18
C PRO A 340 -0.25 -19.89 10.17
N PRO A 341 -0.55 -19.85 11.47
CA PRO A 341 0.30 -19.18 12.46
C PRO A 341 1.76 -19.64 12.39
N GLU A 342 1.99 -20.91 12.09
CA GLU A 342 3.31 -21.50 11.93
C GLU A 342 4.14 -20.85 10.82
N TYR A 343 3.49 -20.29 9.81
CA TYR A 343 4.18 -19.55 8.74
C TYR A 343 4.83 -18.27 9.27
N PHE A 344 4.14 -17.51 10.10
CA PHE A 344 4.68 -16.30 10.70
C PHE A 344 5.81 -16.62 11.67
N THR A 345 5.59 -17.59 12.55
CA THR A 345 6.59 -18.06 13.53
C THR A 345 7.86 -18.53 12.83
N SER A 346 7.74 -19.38 11.81
CA SER A 346 8.90 -19.91 11.07
C SER A 346 9.62 -18.85 10.26
N THR A 347 8.89 -17.91 9.62
CA THR A 347 9.49 -16.81 8.87
C THR A 347 10.21 -15.84 9.80
N ALA A 348 9.64 -15.53 10.96
CA ALA A 348 10.28 -14.70 11.97
C ALA A 348 11.54 -15.37 12.54
N ALA A 349 11.49 -16.70 12.79
CA ALA A 349 12.65 -17.46 13.23
C ALA A 349 13.78 -17.46 12.18
N ALA A 350 13.45 -17.73 10.90
CA ALA A 350 14.43 -17.66 9.80
C ALA A 350 15.04 -16.26 9.68
N THR A 351 14.21 -15.22 9.85
CA THR A 351 14.69 -13.84 9.82
C THR A 351 15.66 -13.55 10.95
N ARG A 352 15.34 -13.93 12.20
CA ARG A 352 16.26 -13.77 13.34
C ARG A 352 17.58 -14.50 13.11
N ALA A 353 17.53 -15.74 12.62
CA ALA A 353 18.73 -16.50 12.27
C ALA A 353 19.59 -15.79 11.22
N ALA A 354 18.98 -15.22 10.17
CA ALA A 354 19.67 -14.47 9.12
C ALA A 354 20.30 -13.16 9.64
N PHE A 355 19.72 -12.53 10.68
CA PHE A 355 20.36 -11.43 11.41
C PHE A 355 21.46 -11.87 12.40
N GLY A 356 21.66 -13.20 12.59
CA GLY A 356 22.65 -13.77 13.52
C GLY A 356 22.18 -13.80 14.97
N ARG A 357 20.88 -13.94 15.19
CA ARG A 357 20.23 -13.96 16.51
C ARG A 357 19.38 -15.20 16.74
#